data_b6d1acdfdc3867bc54a2de3eb24a2c72
#
_entry.id   b6d1acdfdc3867bc54a2de3eb24a2c72
#
_cell.length_a   1.000
_cell.length_b   1.000
_cell.length_c   1.000
_cell.angle_alpha   90.00
_cell.angle_beta   90.00
_cell.angle_gamma   90.00
#
_symmetry.space_group_name_H-M   'P 1'
#
loop_
_entity.id
_entity.type
_entity.pdbx_description
1 polymer ?
#
loop_
_entity_poly.entity_id
_entity_poly.type
_entity_poly.pdbx_seq_one_letter_code
_entity_poly.pdbx_strand_id
1 'polypeptide(L)'
;WYMTTCAYIVYFLLLAGVIAGAIRMVIKRYRRKRNVMIEEMNRQQREELYESKLRFFTNITHEFCTPLTLINGPCEKILSYSRVDSYVRKYASMIQQNALKLNALILELIEFRRLETGNKILKIKHVPVTEQIRTIAESFGELAESRKLNYRLQIEDGVFWNTDVSCLSKIVNNLISNAFKYTPENGSITVELRIEGEQLCIRVSNTGKGIKEADLTKIFDRYKILDNFEVQNKNGISPRNGLGLAICHSMVNLLNGQIQVSSIPNEVTTFDVWLPVMEVTVDNEDEKVAEELVLSSDEQAVELKNSSVEFDKNKQTIMIIDDDPSMLWFVTEIFVGAYNVVSLG
;
A
#
# COMPACT_ATOMS: atom_id res chain seq x y z
N TRP A 1 22.81 5.52 81.33
CA TRP A 1 22.93 6.38 80.14
C TRP A 1 21.77 6.22 79.18
N TYR A 2 21.27 5.02 78.91
CA TYR A 2 20.16 4.78 77.98
C TYR A 2 18.77 5.17 78.51
N MET A 3 18.67 5.59 79.78
CA MET A 3 17.43 6.14 80.38
C MET A 3 17.47 7.67 80.52
N THR A 4 18.37 8.38 79.88
CA THR A 4 18.42 9.85 79.86
C THR A 4 17.45 10.41 78.85
N THR A 5 16.90 11.61 79.07
CA THR A 5 15.98 12.31 78.18
C THR A 5 16.52 12.46 76.77
N CYS A 6 17.83 12.66 76.64
CA CYS A 6 18.56 12.75 75.37
C CYS A 6 18.49 11.41 74.58
N ALA A 7 18.60 10.26 75.29
CA ALA A 7 18.53 8.97 74.60
C ALA A 7 17.12 8.70 74.02
N TYR A 8 16.06 9.09 74.69
CA TYR A 8 14.68 8.96 74.19
C TYR A 8 14.45 9.85 72.94
N ILE A 9 15.00 11.07 72.91
CA ILE A 9 14.95 11.93 71.76
C ILE A 9 15.66 11.30 70.54
N VAL A 10 16.83 10.71 70.74
CA VAL A 10 17.57 10.04 69.66
C VAL A 10 16.78 8.83 69.15
N TYR A 11 16.21 7.97 70.03
CA TYR A 11 15.39 6.84 69.61
C TYR A 11 14.15 7.29 68.84
N PHE A 12 13.51 8.37 69.29
CA PHE A 12 12.36 8.94 68.57
C PHE A 12 12.71 9.39 67.19
N LEU A 13 13.81 10.11 67.00
CA LEU A 13 14.30 10.57 65.69
C LEU A 13 14.69 9.43 64.78
N LEU A 14 15.32 8.37 65.30
CA LEU A 14 15.64 7.16 64.55
C LEU A 14 14.36 6.45 64.08
N LEU A 15 13.40 6.26 65.00
CA LEU A 15 12.12 5.64 64.69
C LEU A 15 11.35 6.45 63.62
N ALA A 16 11.28 7.77 63.78
CA ALA A 16 10.68 8.69 62.80
C ALA A 16 11.36 8.59 61.41
N GLY A 17 12.68 8.48 61.37
CA GLY A 17 13.49 8.28 60.15
C GLY A 17 13.14 6.95 59.45
N VAL A 18 13.03 5.85 60.21
CA VAL A 18 12.65 4.54 59.68
C VAL A 18 11.23 4.57 59.10
N ILE A 19 10.27 5.17 59.84
CA ILE A 19 8.90 5.33 59.38
C ILE A 19 8.84 6.19 58.12
N ALA A 20 9.53 7.32 58.09
CA ALA A 20 9.61 8.20 56.88
C ALA A 20 10.22 7.45 55.67
N GLY A 21 11.25 6.66 55.89
CA GLY A 21 11.88 5.80 54.87
C GLY A 21 10.89 4.73 54.32
N ALA A 22 10.18 4.06 55.22
CA ALA A 22 9.17 3.08 54.84
C ALA A 22 8.02 3.72 54.02
N ILE A 23 7.51 4.86 54.46
CA ILE A 23 6.48 5.62 53.74
C ILE A 23 6.97 6.04 52.35
N ARG A 24 8.19 6.59 52.24
CA ARG A 24 8.80 6.93 50.96
C ARG A 24 8.94 5.72 50.04
N MET A 25 9.34 4.59 50.55
CA MET A 25 9.45 3.35 49.78
C MET A 25 8.08 2.87 49.27
N VAL A 26 7.06 2.90 50.10
CA VAL A 26 5.68 2.54 49.71
C VAL A 26 5.17 3.48 48.64
N ILE A 27 5.32 4.81 48.82
CA ILE A 27 4.90 5.82 47.83
C ILE A 27 5.64 5.60 46.50
N LYS A 28 6.95 5.33 46.54
CA LYS A 28 7.76 5.07 45.35
C LYS A 28 7.30 3.80 44.61
N ARG A 29 6.95 2.73 45.34
CA ARG A 29 6.36 1.52 44.74
C ARG A 29 4.97 1.77 44.13
N TYR A 30 4.15 2.54 44.79
CA TYR A 30 2.81 2.90 44.29
C TYR A 30 2.89 3.76 43.02
N ARG A 31 3.79 4.75 43.00
CA ARG A 31 4.02 5.59 41.80
C ARG A 31 4.53 4.78 40.63
N ARG A 32 5.46 3.84 40.85
CA ARG A 32 5.95 2.93 39.80
C ARG A 32 4.83 2.07 39.21
N LYS A 33 4.04 1.41 40.08
CA LYS A 33 2.89 0.60 39.61
C LYS A 33 1.89 1.41 38.83
N ARG A 34 1.56 2.61 39.30
CA ARG A 34 0.63 3.52 38.62
C ARG A 34 1.16 3.95 37.26
N ASN A 35 2.44 4.28 37.14
CA ASN A 35 3.00 4.68 35.87
C ASN A 35 3.01 3.56 34.83
N VAL A 36 3.37 2.34 35.24
CA VAL A 36 3.27 1.15 34.38
C VAL A 36 1.84 0.91 33.92
N MET A 37 0.86 1.02 34.84
CA MET A 37 -0.54 0.84 34.49
C MET A 37 -1.05 1.91 33.51
N ILE A 38 -0.65 3.17 33.68
CA ILE A 38 -1.01 4.27 32.77
C ILE A 38 -0.37 4.03 31.39
N GLU A 39 0.87 3.56 31.36
CA GLU A 39 1.59 3.29 30.12
C GLU A 39 0.93 2.13 29.34
N GLU A 40 0.49 1.10 30.06
CA GLU A 40 -0.22 -0.06 29.50
C GLU A 40 -1.62 0.33 28.99
N MET A 41 -2.38 1.13 29.74
CA MET A 41 -3.65 1.70 29.28
C MET A 41 -3.48 2.58 28.04
N ASN A 42 -2.47 3.44 28.01
CA ASN A 42 -2.18 4.28 26.85
C ASN A 42 -1.76 3.45 25.62
N ARG A 43 -1.10 2.30 25.84
CA ARG A 43 -0.77 1.37 24.77
C ARG A 43 -2.03 0.70 24.22
N GLN A 44 -2.87 0.14 25.10
CA GLN A 44 -4.13 -0.50 24.71
C GLN A 44 -5.04 0.47 23.96
N GLN A 45 -5.24 1.70 24.46
CA GLN A 45 -6.04 2.71 23.74
C GLN A 45 -5.48 3.05 22.36
N ARG A 46 -4.15 3.08 22.19
CA ARG A 46 -3.54 3.27 20.88
C ARG A 46 -3.80 2.08 19.95
N GLU A 47 -3.67 0.87 20.47
CA GLU A 47 -3.94 -0.37 19.73
C GLU A 47 -5.41 -0.44 19.29
N GLU A 48 -6.38 -0.19 20.20
CA GLU A 48 -7.81 -0.14 19.86
C GLU A 48 -8.16 0.95 18.83
N LEU A 49 -7.58 2.14 18.99
CA LEU A 49 -7.76 3.22 18.01
C LEU A 49 -7.18 2.84 16.64
N TYR A 50 -6.07 2.12 16.64
CA TYR A 50 -5.42 1.64 15.44
C TYR A 50 -6.27 0.58 14.72
N GLU A 51 -6.78 -0.41 15.45
CA GLU A 51 -7.68 -1.44 14.90
C GLU A 51 -8.99 -0.84 14.37
N SER A 52 -9.58 0.09 15.12
CA SER A 52 -10.78 0.80 14.67
C SER A 52 -10.55 1.55 13.36
N LYS A 53 -9.40 2.23 13.23
CA LYS A 53 -9.00 2.87 11.98
C LYS A 53 -8.81 1.88 10.83
N LEU A 54 -8.23 0.72 11.08
CA LEU A 54 -8.06 -0.33 10.07
C LEU A 54 -9.40 -0.84 9.54
N ARG A 55 -10.32 -1.21 10.45
CA ARG A 55 -11.67 -1.66 10.09
C ARG A 55 -12.41 -0.60 9.28
N PHE A 56 -12.34 0.66 9.71
CA PHE A 56 -12.94 1.79 8.99
C PHE A 56 -12.42 1.92 7.55
N PHE A 57 -11.09 1.80 7.34
CA PHE A 57 -10.52 1.88 5.99
C PHE A 57 -10.86 0.67 5.13
N THR A 58 -10.89 -0.54 5.70
CA THR A 58 -11.29 -1.75 4.99
C THR A 58 -12.74 -1.65 4.54
N ASN A 59 -13.64 -1.22 5.42
CA ASN A 59 -15.06 -1.06 5.09
C ASN A 59 -15.27 0.02 4.02
N ILE A 60 -14.67 1.20 4.19
CA ILE A 60 -14.75 2.29 3.18
C ILE A 60 -14.26 1.82 1.82
N THR A 61 -13.19 1.02 1.80
CA THR A 61 -12.69 0.45 0.55
C THR A 61 -13.73 -0.38 -0.16
N HIS A 62 -14.34 -1.32 0.55
CA HIS A 62 -15.41 -2.15 0.01
C HIS A 62 -16.57 -1.29 -0.51
N GLU A 63 -17.00 -0.30 0.30
CA GLU A 63 -18.07 0.64 -0.08
C GLU A 63 -17.74 1.52 -1.29
N PHE A 64 -16.45 1.77 -1.60
CA PHE A 64 -16.06 2.50 -2.80
C PHE A 64 -15.81 1.60 -4.02
N CYS A 65 -15.31 0.38 -3.82
CA CYS A 65 -15.06 -0.54 -4.93
C CYS A 65 -16.35 -0.98 -5.62
N THR A 66 -17.41 -1.22 -4.87
CA THR A 66 -18.72 -1.63 -5.40
C THR A 66 -19.31 -0.61 -6.38
N PRO A 67 -19.57 0.67 -6.03
CA PRO A 67 -20.11 1.64 -6.99
C PRO A 67 -19.16 1.90 -8.16
N LEU A 68 -17.85 1.81 -7.99
CA LEU A 68 -16.91 1.94 -9.09
C LEU A 68 -16.99 0.79 -10.09
N THR A 69 -17.18 -0.43 -9.61
CA THR A 69 -17.43 -1.60 -10.47
C THR A 69 -18.73 -1.43 -11.24
N LEU A 70 -19.80 -0.95 -10.58
CA LEU A 70 -21.10 -0.66 -11.19
C LEU A 70 -21.06 0.53 -12.18
N ILE A 71 -20.08 1.41 -12.10
CA ILE A 71 -19.84 2.45 -13.10
C ILE A 71 -18.97 1.92 -14.24
N ASN A 72 -17.90 1.21 -13.93
CA ASN A 72 -16.96 0.72 -14.94
C ASN A 72 -17.58 -0.35 -15.87
N GLY A 73 -18.31 -1.31 -15.30
CA GLY A 73 -18.90 -2.40 -16.03
C GLY A 73 -19.89 -1.96 -17.13
N PRO A 74 -20.92 -1.15 -16.83
CA PRO A 74 -21.81 -0.61 -17.85
C PRO A 74 -21.10 0.24 -18.90
N CYS A 75 -20.08 1.02 -18.52
CA CYS A 75 -19.28 1.76 -19.49
C CYS A 75 -18.54 0.84 -20.46
N GLU A 76 -17.93 -0.23 -19.96
CA GLU A 76 -17.26 -1.25 -20.76
C GLU A 76 -18.24 -1.93 -21.72
N LYS A 77 -19.44 -2.29 -21.23
CA LYS A 77 -20.50 -2.87 -22.05
C LYS A 77 -20.95 -1.91 -23.18
N ILE A 78 -21.16 -0.62 -22.86
CA ILE A 78 -21.47 0.41 -23.88
C ILE A 78 -20.35 0.51 -24.93
N LEU A 79 -19.08 0.52 -24.47
CA LEU A 79 -17.93 0.65 -25.38
C LEU A 79 -17.70 -0.56 -26.26
N SER A 80 -18.13 -1.75 -25.83
CA SER A 80 -18.03 -3.00 -26.60
C SER A 80 -19.02 -3.10 -27.76
N TYR A 81 -20.12 -2.33 -27.75
CA TYR A 81 -21.06 -2.32 -28.86
C TYR A 81 -20.48 -1.62 -30.10
N SER A 82 -20.53 -2.28 -31.24
CA SER A 82 -19.98 -1.75 -32.51
C SER A 82 -20.77 -0.58 -33.11
N ARG A 83 -22.04 -0.42 -32.72
CA ARG A 83 -22.96 0.62 -33.26
C ARG A 83 -23.25 1.76 -32.28
N VAL A 84 -22.37 2.03 -31.36
CA VAL A 84 -22.54 3.17 -30.43
C VAL A 84 -22.16 4.47 -31.13
N ASP A 85 -22.99 5.48 -30.96
CA ASP A 85 -22.70 6.85 -31.40
C ASP A 85 -21.35 7.32 -30.86
N SER A 86 -20.59 8.06 -31.69
CA SER A 86 -19.26 8.56 -31.33
C SER A 86 -19.27 9.44 -30.07
N TYR A 87 -20.36 10.20 -29.90
CA TYR A 87 -20.57 11.05 -28.73
C TYR A 87 -20.75 10.21 -27.45
N VAL A 88 -21.62 9.20 -27.49
CA VAL A 88 -21.84 8.26 -26.37
C VAL A 88 -20.56 7.51 -26.03
N ARG A 89 -19.84 7.02 -27.04
CA ARG A 89 -18.53 6.35 -26.88
C ARG A 89 -17.53 7.24 -26.16
N LYS A 90 -17.43 8.50 -26.55
CA LYS A 90 -16.52 9.47 -25.93
C LYS A 90 -16.81 9.67 -24.45
N TYR A 91 -18.08 9.87 -24.08
CA TYR A 91 -18.46 10.08 -22.68
C TYR A 91 -18.35 8.81 -21.86
N ALA A 92 -18.75 7.65 -22.38
CA ALA A 92 -18.57 6.37 -21.69
C ALA A 92 -17.08 6.08 -21.42
N SER A 93 -16.19 6.32 -22.39
CA SER A 93 -14.75 6.19 -22.20
C SER A 93 -14.21 7.18 -21.15
N MET A 94 -14.72 8.40 -21.10
CA MET A 94 -14.33 9.38 -20.10
C MET A 94 -14.78 8.96 -18.69
N ILE A 95 -15.99 8.46 -18.53
CA ILE A 95 -16.52 7.97 -17.26
C ILE A 95 -15.69 6.76 -16.80
N GLN A 96 -15.48 5.79 -17.69
CA GLN A 96 -14.66 4.62 -17.40
C GLN A 96 -13.26 4.97 -16.95
N GLN A 97 -12.56 5.86 -17.67
CA GLN A 97 -11.22 6.31 -17.29
C GLN A 97 -11.18 6.95 -15.91
N ASN A 98 -12.20 7.75 -15.55
CA ASN A 98 -12.26 8.37 -14.24
C ASN A 98 -12.58 7.36 -13.13
N ALA A 99 -13.46 6.39 -13.39
CA ALA A 99 -13.74 5.30 -12.45
C ALA A 99 -12.48 4.45 -12.18
N LEU A 100 -11.74 4.06 -13.23
CA LEU A 100 -10.49 3.33 -13.11
C LEU A 100 -9.42 4.14 -12.33
N LYS A 101 -9.33 5.45 -12.58
CA LYS A 101 -8.42 6.33 -11.82
C LYS A 101 -8.80 6.36 -10.34
N LEU A 102 -10.07 6.50 -10.03
CA LEU A 102 -10.53 6.54 -8.64
C LEU A 102 -10.27 5.19 -7.93
N ASN A 103 -10.52 4.07 -8.61
CA ASN A 103 -10.20 2.75 -8.08
C ASN A 103 -8.69 2.60 -7.77
N ALA A 104 -7.83 3.03 -8.68
CA ALA A 104 -6.38 3.01 -8.46
C ALA A 104 -5.97 3.84 -7.22
N LEU A 105 -6.58 5.03 -7.02
CA LEU A 105 -6.35 5.87 -5.85
C LEU A 105 -6.72 5.19 -4.54
N ILE A 106 -7.87 4.52 -4.52
CA ILE A 106 -8.36 3.80 -3.35
C ILE A 106 -7.41 2.64 -3.02
N LEU A 107 -7.01 1.85 -4.02
CA LEU A 107 -6.07 0.73 -3.83
C LEU A 107 -4.70 1.23 -3.32
N GLU A 108 -4.19 2.34 -3.84
CA GLU A 108 -2.96 2.96 -3.32
C GLU A 108 -3.10 3.40 -1.86
N LEU A 109 -4.25 3.98 -1.48
CA LEU A 109 -4.52 4.39 -0.11
C LEU A 109 -4.56 3.21 0.86
N ILE A 110 -5.20 2.10 0.44
CA ILE A 110 -5.27 0.86 1.24
C ILE A 110 -3.88 0.29 1.44
N GLU A 111 -3.13 0.15 0.36
CA GLU A 111 -1.79 -0.41 0.42
C GLU A 111 -0.89 0.44 1.31
N PHE A 112 -0.95 1.76 1.15
CA PHE A 112 -0.24 2.67 2.01
C PHE A 112 -0.58 2.44 3.49
N ARG A 113 -1.86 2.24 3.81
CA ARG A 113 -2.30 1.93 5.18
C ARG A 113 -1.81 0.59 5.69
N ARG A 114 -1.84 -0.46 4.87
CA ARG A 114 -1.27 -1.77 5.24
C ARG A 114 0.22 -1.68 5.58
N LEU A 115 0.96 -0.85 4.84
CA LEU A 115 2.38 -0.59 5.11
C LEU A 115 2.60 0.18 6.42
N GLU A 116 1.76 1.19 6.72
CA GLU A 116 1.85 1.96 7.97
C GLU A 116 1.60 1.12 9.22
N THR A 117 0.67 0.17 9.12
CA THR A 117 0.27 -0.66 10.25
C THR A 117 1.21 -1.83 10.50
N GLY A 118 2.22 -2.02 9.65
CA GLY A 118 3.13 -3.17 9.75
C GLY A 118 2.48 -4.51 9.42
N ASN A 119 1.24 -4.50 8.92
CA ASN A 119 0.46 -5.71 8.64
C ASN A 119 0.77 -6.34 7.27
N LYS A 120 1.74 -5.81 6.53
CA LYS A 120 2.19 -6.43 5.29
C LYS A 120 3.18 -7.55 5.61
N ILE A 121 2.76 -8.79 5.44
CA ILE A 121 3.63 -9.97 5.52
C ILE A 121 4.46 -10.01 4.23
N LEU A 122 5.78 -10.01 4.38
CA LEU A 122 6.70 -10.13 3.25
C LEU A 122 6.81 -11.60 2.80
N LYS A 123 6.76 -11.81 1.49
CA LYS A 123 7.01 -13.12 0.86
C LYS A 123 8.37 -13.08 0.16
N ILE A 124 9.43 -13.29 0.95
CA ILE A 124 10.81 -13.25 0.44
C ILE A 124 11.13 -14.54 -0.30
N LYS A 125 11.43 -14.41 -1.58
CA LYS A 125 11.80 -15.52 -2.48
C LYS A 125 13.10 -15.19 -3.20
N HIS A 126 13.84 -16.23 -3.61
CA HIS A 126 14.99 -16.08 -4.49
C HIS A 126 14.50 -15.92 -5.93
N VAL A 127 14.61 -14.73 -6.50
CA VAL A 127 13.99 -14.38 -7.79
C VAL A 127 14.98 -13.76 -8.78
N PRO A 128 14.79 -13.98 -10.10
CA PRO A 128 15.60 -13.36 -11.16
C PRO A 128 15.23 -11.88 -11.32
N VAL A 129 15.83 -10.99 -10.52
CA VAL A 129 15.49 -9.57 -10.49
C VAL A 129 15.83 -8.83 -11.78
N THR A 130 16.84 -9.29 -12.53
CA THR A 130 17.15 -8.78 -13.87
C THR A 130 15.93 -8.83 -14.78
N GLU A 131 15.31 -10.00 -14.90
CA GLU A 131 14.15 -10.22 -15.77
C GLU A 131 12.93 -9.43 -15.31
N GLN A 132 12.68 -9.40 -14.00
CA GLN A 132 11.59 -8.64 -13.41
C GLN A 132 11.70 -7.15 -13.70
N ILE A 133 12.86 -6.56 -13.44
CA ILE A 133 13.09 -5.11 -13.64
C ILE A 133 13.09 -4.78 -15.13
N ARG A 134 13.70 -5.64 -15.97
CA ARG A 134 13.72 -5.48 -17.43
C ARG A 134 12.30 -5.47 -18.00
N THR A 135 11.46 -6.42 -17.63
CA THR A 135 10.06 -6.50 -18.08
C THR A 135 9.28 -5.23 -17.71
N ILE A 136 9.43 -4.73 -16.47
CA ILE A 136 8.79 -3.50 -16.05
C ILE A 136 9.32 -2.31 -16.85
N ALA A 137 10.64 -2.18 -17.01
CA ALA A 137 11.24 -1.06 -17.72
C ALA A 137 10.86 -1.05 -19.20
N GLU A 138 10.87 -2.20 -19.88
CA GLU A 138 10.50 -2.34 -21.29
C GLU A 138 9.04 -1.98 -21.56
N SER A 139 8.12 -2.18 -20.59
CA SER A 139 6.71 -1.78 -20.74
C SER A 139 6.52 -0.27 -20.94
N PHE A 140 7.52 0.54 -20.63
CA PHE A 140 7.51 1.99 -20.85
C PHE A 140 8.13 2.39 -22.22
N GLY A 141 8.60 1.43 -23.02
CA GLY A 141 9.29 1.69 -24.30
C GLY A 141 8.44 2.47 -25.29
N GLU A 142 7.20 2.03 -25.55
CA GLU A 142 6.28 2.73 -26.47
C GLU A 142 6.00 4.18 -26.01
N LEU A 143 5.88 4.39 -24.72
CA LEU A 143 5.69 5.71 -24.15
C LEU A 143 6.94 6.60 -24.34
N ALA A 144 8.14 6.00 -24.24
CA ALA A 144 9.39 6.68 -24.49
C ALA A 144 9.50 7.14 -25.95
N GLU A 145 9.17 6.26 -26.89
CA GLU A 145 9.15 6.56 -28.33
C GLU A 145 8.14 7.66 -28.66
N SER A 146 6.91 7.54 -28.16
CA SER A 146 5.83 8.52 -28.42
C SER A 146 6.19 9.93 -27.94
N ARG A 147 7.01 10.04 -26.88
CA ARG A 147 7.49 11.31 -26.31
C ARG A 147 8.89 11.70 -26.76
N LYS A 148 9.51 10.92 -27.67
CA LYS A 148 10.87 11.12 -28.17
C LYS A 148 11.91 11.21 -27.06
N LEU A 149 11.77 10.38 -26.01
CA LEU A 149 12.70 10.36 -24.90
C LEU A 149 13.91 9.50 -25.23
N ASN A 150 15.08 9.93 -24.73
CA ASN A 150 16.27 9.09 -24.74
C ASN A 150 16.20 8.14 -23.54
N TYR A 151 15.59 6.96 -23.76
CA TYR A 151 15.36 5.97 -22.71
C TYR A 151 16.43 4.89 -22.75
N ARG A 152 17.22 4.76 -21.68
CA ARG A 152 18.35 3.83 -21.59
C ARG A 152 18.16 2.86 -20.45
N LEU A 153 18.38 1.57 -20.71
CA LEU A 153 18.36 0.50 -19.73
C LEU A 153 19.79 -0.05 -19.57
N GLN A 154 20.32 0.06 -18.37
CA GLN A 154 21.63 -0.45 -17.95
C GLN A 154 21.42 -1.49 -16.85
N ILE A 155 20.89 -2.64 -17.24
CA ILE A 155 20.46 -3.69 -16.32
C ILE A 155 21.47 -4.82 -16.40
N GLU A 156 22.15 -5.10 -15.29
CA GLU A 156 23.10 -6.20 -15.14
C GLU A 156 22.38 -7.53 -15.35
N ASP A 157 22.96 -8.40 -16.17
CA ASP A 157 22.36 -9.68 -16.55
C ASP A 157 22.56 -10.75 -15.47
N GLY A 158 21.60 -11.66 -15.35
CA GLY A 158 21.70 -12.85 -14.50
C GLY A 158 21.70 -12.58 -12.99
N VAL A 159 21.22 -11.42 -12.55
CA VAL A 159 21.13 -11.10 -11.12
C VAL A 159 19.93 -11.79 -10.49
N PHE A 160 20.21 -12.62 -9.47
CA PHE A 160 19.21 -13.19 -8.58
C PHE A 160 19.30 -12.54 -7.20
N TRP A 161 18.14 -12.31 -6.56
CA TRP A 161 18.09 -11.65 -5.25
C TRP A 161 16.98 -12.21 -4.38
N ASN A 162 17.20 -12.21 -3.07
CA ASN A 162 16.17 -12.59 -2.10
C ASN A 162 15.35 -11.36 -1.76
N THR A 163 14.13 -11.28 -2.29
CA THR A 163 13.24 -10.13 -2.10
C THR A 163 11.77 -10.51 -2.26
N ASP A 164 10.88 -9.61 -1.88
CA ASP A 164 9.47 -9.68 -2.21
C ASP A 164 9.22 -9.05 -3.59
N VAL A 165 8.81 -9.89 -4.56
CA VAL A 165 8.56 -9.48 -5.95
C VAL A 165 7.53 -8.36 -6.06
N SER A 166 6.46 -8.41 -5.25
CA SER A 166 5.40 -7.41 -5.26
C SER A 166 5.93 -6.04 -4.80
N CYS A 167 6.71 -6.00 -3.71
CA CYS A 167 7.36 -4.78 -3.22
C CYS A 167 8.36 -4.24 -4.25
N LEU A 168 9.24 -5.09 -4.77
CA LEU A 168 10.23 -4.70 -5.78
C LEU A 168 9.57 -4.11 -7.02
N SER A 169 8.57 -4.80 -7.58
CA SER A 169 7.86 -4.35 -8.79
C SER A 169 7.20 -3.00 -8.59
N LYS A 170 6.61 -2.76 -7.42
CA LYS A 170 5.96 -1.48 -7.11
C LYS A 170 6.96 -0.35 -6.93
N ILE A 171 8.09 -0.60 -6.25
CA ILE A 171 9.18 0.38 -6.11
C ILE A 171 9.66 0.81 -7.50
N VAL A 172 10.02 -0.15 -8.35
CA VAL A 172 10.55 0.12 -9.69
C VAL A 172 9.54 0.86 -10.56
N ASN A 173 8.29 0.37 -10.60
CA ASN A 173 7.23 0.99 -11.39
C ASN A 173 6.94 2.43 -10.95
N ASN A 174 6.90 2.72 -9.64
CA ASN A 174 6.71 4.06 -9.12
C ASN A 174 7.86 5.00 -9.50
N LEU A 175 9.11 4.55 -9.40
CA LEU A 175 10.27 5.36 -9.75
C LEU A 175 10.32 5.67 -11.24
N ILE A 176 10.10 4.65 -12.10
CA ILE A 176 10.07 4.83 -13.56
C ILE A 176 8.90 5.73 -13.97
N SER A 177 7.69 5.48 -13.46
CA SER A 177 6.52 6.31 -13.73
C SER A 177 6.74 7.77 -13.33
N ASN A 178 7.39 8.03 -12.19
CA ASN A 178 7.77 9.38 -11.78
C ASN A 178 8.79 10.00 -12.76
N ALA A 179 9.80 9.25 -13.17
CA ALA A 179 10.77 9.73 -14.17
C ALA A 179 10.06 10.15 -15.47
N PHE A 180 9.16 9.32 -16.00
CA PHE A 180 8.36 9.66 -17.17
C PHE A 180 7.46 10.87 -16.97
N LYS A 181 6.88 11.03 -15.79
CA LYS A 181 5.99 12.15 -15.46
C LYS A 181 6.69 13.50 -15.46
N TYR A 182 7.93 13.55 -14.99
CA TYR A 182 8.66 14.79 -14.78
C TYR A 182 9.73 15.07 -15.85
N THR A 183 9.93 14.17 -16.80
CA THR A 183 10.83 14.39 -17.94
C THR A 183 10.10 15.12 -19.06
N PRO A 184 10.61 16.25 -19.58
CA PRO A 184 10.05 16.93 -20.74
C PRO A 184 10.26 16.10 -22.02
N GLU A 185 9.56 16.47 -23.10
CA GLU A 185 9.81 15.90 -24.44
C GLU A 185 11.28 16.08 -24.83
N ASN A 186 11.83 15.10 -25.52
CA ASN A 186 13.25 15.01 -25.90
C ASN A 186 14.24 14.92 -24.70
N GLY A 187 13.74 14.72 -23.48
CA GLY A 187 14.58 14.49 -22.30
C GLY A 187 15.17 13.07 -22.25
N SER A 188 15.89 12.78 -21.17
CA SER A 188 16.56 11.49 -20.99
C SER A 188 16.09 10.83 -19.69
N ILE A 189 15.91 9.50 -19.73
CA ILE A 189 15.64 8.65 -18.57
C ILE A 189 16.62 7.47 -18.63
N THR A 190 17.26 7.16 -17.52
CA THR A 190 18.14 5.98 -17.40
C THR A 190 17.68 5.15 -16.21
N VAL A 191 17.55 3.84 -16.42
CA VAL A 191 17.26 2.83 -15.39
C VAL A 191 18.48 1.92 -15.28
N GLU A 192 19.06 1.83 -14.10
CA GLU A 192 20.24 1.01 -13.85
C GLU A 192 19.91 -0.02 -12.77
N LEU A 193 20.41 -1.23 -12.96
CA LEU A 193 20.45 -2.30 -11.97
C LEU A 193 21.86 -2.84 -11.87
N ARG A 194 22.41 -2.89 -10.67
CA ARG A 194 23.74 -3.45 -10.39
C ARG A 194 23.83 -4.00 -8.96
N ILE A 195 24.83 -4.83 -8.72
CA ILE A 195 25.19 -5.27 -7.38
C ILE A 195 26.33 -4.39 -6.85
N GLU A 196 26.15 -3.80 -5.68
CA GLU A 196 27.18 -3.04 -4.95
C GLU A 196 27.48 -3.74 -3.62
N GLY A 197 28.55 -4.55 -3.60
CA GLY A 197 28.89 -5.36 -2.43
C GLY A 197 27.80 -6.39 -2.11
N GLU A 198 27.17 -6.28 -0.93
CA GLU A 198 26.07 -7.14 -0.50
C GLU A 198 24.69 -6.47 -0.66
N GLN A 199 24.58 -5.50 -1.56
CA GLN A 199 23.34 -4.79 -1.79
C GLN A 199 22.96 -4.77 -3.27
N LEU A 200 21.69 -4.94 -3.55
CA LEU A 200 21.11 -4.69 -4.87
C LEU A 200 20.86 -3.19 -5.00
N CYS A 201 21.50 -2.56 -5.98
CA CYS A 201 21.33 -1.14 -6.28
C CYS A 201 20.44 -0.94 -7.50
N ILE A 202 19.37 -0.19 -7.33
CA ILE A 202 18.46 0.23 -8.40
C ILE A 202 18.52 1.75 -8.48
N ARG A 203 18.92 2.27 -9.65
CA ARG A 203 18.98 3.71 -9.91
C ARG A 203 18.05 4.10 -11.03
N VAL A 204 17.26 5.14 -10.80
CA VAL A 204 16.42 5.76 -11.84
C VAL A 204 16.77 7.24 -11.91
N SER A 205 17.30 7.66 -13.07
CA SER A 205 17.71 9.06 -13.31
C SER A 205 16.89 9.65 -14.44
N ASN A 206 16.48 10.89 -14.29
CA ASN A 206 15.76 11.60 -15.34
C ASN A 206 16.18 13.08 -15.45
N THR A 207 16.22 13.60 -16.66
CA THR A 207 16.37 15.04 -16.89
C THR A 207 15.04 15.74 -16.68
N GLY A 208 15.09 17.01 -16.21
CA GLY A 208 13.87 17.79 -16.02
C GLY A 208 14.08 19.00 -15.12
N LYS A 209 12.98 19.56 -14.64
CA LYS A 209 12.96 20.76 -13.79
C LYS A 209 13.71 20.58 -12.46
N GLY A 210 13.91 19.33 -12.05
CA GLY A 210 14.59 19.00 -10.81
C GLY A 210 13.76 19.34 -9.57
N ILE A 211 14.37 19.09 -8.40
CA ILE A 211 13.77 19.29 -7.07
C ILE A 211 14.67 20.29 -6.33
N LYS A 212 14.05 21.27 -5.69
CA LYS A 212 14.81 22.22 -4.84
C LYS A 212 15.35 21.53 -3.60
N GLU A 213 16.53 21.92 -3.15
CA GLU A 213 17.18 21.33 -1.98
C GLU A 213 16.29 21.35 -0.72
N ALA A 214 15.56 22.43 -0.48
CA ALA A 214 14.62 22.56 0.63
C ALA A 214 13.44 21.56 0.59
N ASP A 215 13.19 20.94 -0.55
CA ASP A 215 12.09 20.01 -0.77
C ASP A 215 12.55 18.54 -0.82
N LEU A 216 13.86 18.27 -1.00
CA LEU A 216 14.41 16.91 -1.11
C LEU A 216 14.06 16.02 0.09
N THR A 217 14.11 16.56 1.30
CA THR A 217 13.74 15.81 2.51
C THR A 217 12.25 15.55 2.66
N LYS A 218 11.44 16.30 1.92
CA LYS A 218 9.98 16.32 2.05
C LYS A 218 9.25 15.55 0.96
N ILE A 219 9.94 15.09 -0.09
CA ILE A 219 9.29 14.38 -1.21
C ILE A 219 8.75 13.01 -0.83
N PHE A 220 9.26 12.43 0.26
CA PHE A 220 8.77 11.18 0.83
C PHE A 220 7.65 11.39 1.85
N ASP A 221 7.35 12.68 2.21
CA ASP A 221 6.24 13.01 3.10
C ASP A 221 4.90 12.76 2.40
N ARG A 222 3.93 12.35 3.18
CA ARG A 222 2.57 12.00 2.74
C ARG A 222 1.86 13.20 2.13
N TYR A 223 1.13 12.97 1.05
CA TYR A 223 0.26 13.96 0.40
C TYR A 223 0.99 15.25 -0.05
N LYS A 224 2.31 15.22 -0.10
CA LYS A 224 3.08 16.37 -0.57
C LYS A 224 3.19 16.34 -2.08
N ILE A 225 2.44 17.21 -2.70
CA ILE A 225 2.60 17.58 -4.11
C ILE A 225 3.37 18.89 -4.08
N LEU A 226 4.55 18.92 -4.69
CA LEU A 226 5.31 20.16 -4.79
C LEU A 226 4.53 21.13 -5.71
N ASP A 227 4.06 22.26 -5.17
CA ASP A 227 3.15 23.22 -5.81
C ASP A 227 3.68 23.84 -7.11
N ASN A 228 4.95 23.65 -7.44
CA ASN A 228 5.62 24.31 -8.55
C ASN A 228 5.60 23.52 -9.88
N PHE A 229 4.87 22.42 -9.97
CA PHE A 229 4.78 21.62 -11.19
C PHE A 229 3.39 21.72 -11.81
N GLU A 230 3.11 22.81 -12.54
CA GLU A 230 2.09 22.86 -13.56
C GLU A 230 2.50 21.94 -14.74
N VAL A 231 2.43 20.64 -14.52
CA VAL A 231 2.50 19.69 -15.64
C VAL A 231 1.11 19.62 -16.23
N GLN A 232 0.97 20.20 -17.42
CA GLN A 232 -0.23 20.09 -18.23
C GLN A 232 -0.57 18.61 -18.42
N ASN A 233 -1.74 18.21 -17.93
CA ASN A 233 -2.31 16.86 -18.01
C ASN A 233 -2.70 16.47 -19.45
N LYS A 234 -1.81 16.60 -20.43
CA LYS A 234 -2.11 16.26 -21.83
C LYS A 234 -1.97 14.77 -22.17
N ASN A 235 -1.33 13.96 -21.34
CA ASN A 235 -0.84 12.63 -21.76
C ASN A 235 -1.20 11.46 -20.85
N GLY A 236 -2.35 11.45 -20.18
CA GLY A 236 -2.91 10.21 -19.62
C GLY A 236 -2.10 9.46 -18.52
N ILE A 237 -1.02 10.05 -18.00
CA ILE A 237 -0.21 9.49 -16.94
C ILE A 237 -0.93 9.66 -15.59
N SER A 238 -0.88 8.65 -14.74
CA SER A 238 -1.53 8.52 -13.41
C SER A 238 -1.72 9.82 -12.62
N PRO A 239 -2.83 9.95 -11.89
CA PRO A 239 -3.13 11.14 -11.10
C PRO A 239 -2.04 11.44 -10.05
N ARG A 240 -1.88 12.69 -9.68
CA ARG A 240 -0.92 13.18 -8.68
C ARG A 240 -1.47 12.94 -7.28
N ASN A 241 -1.13 11.82 -6.62
CA ASN A 241 -1.67 11.52 -5.30
C ASN A 241 -0.74 11.89 -4.16
N GLY A 242 0.54 12.18 -4.46
CA GLY A 242 1.56 12.41 -3.44
C GLY A 242 1.83 11.19 -2.52
N LEU A 243 1.33 10.00 -2.91
CA LEU A 243 1.48 8.76 -2.15
C LEU A 243 2.56 7.84 -2.71
N GLY A 244 2.83 7.88 -4.02
CA GLY A 244 3.74 6.93 -4.67
C GLY A 244 5.14 6.87 -4.06
N LEU A 245 5.78 8.03 -3.81
CA LEU A 245 7.11 8.07 -3.18
C LEU A 245 7.07 7.70 -1.69
N ALA A 246 6.00 8.04 -0.97
CA ALA A 246 5.80 7.61 0.41
C ALA A 246 5.62 6.09 0.50
N ILE A 247 4.91 5.48 -0.46
CA ILE A 247 4.78 4.02 -0.60
C ILE A 247 6.13 3.39 -0.90
N CYS A 248 6.90 3.95 -1.86
CA CYS A 248 8.27 3.48 -2.15
C CYS A 248 9.14 3.49 -0.90
N HIS A 249 9.18 4.59 -0.18
CA HIS A 249 9.96 4.73 1.05
C HIS A 249 9.55 3.70 2.11
N SER A 250 8.24 3.50 2.30
CA SER A 250 7.72 2.51 3.26
C SER A 250 8.08 1.07 2.85
N MET A 251 7.99 0.74 1.55
CA MET A 251 8.36 -0.59 1.03
C MET A 251 9.86 -0.85 1.13
N VAL A 252 10.69 0.14 0.79
CA VAL A 252 12.14 0.03 0.93
C VAL A 252 12.54 -0.20 2.38
N ASN A 253 11.93 0.54 3.33
CA ASN A 253 12.17 0.34 4.76
C ASN A 253 11.71 -1.06 5.23
N LEU A 254 10.58 -1.55 4.71
CA LEU A 254 10.07 -2.89 5.02
C LEU A 254 11.03 -3.99 4.53
N LEU A 255 11.72 -3.76 3.41
CA LEU A 255 12.79 -4.62 2.87
C LEU A 255 14.16 -4.35 3.52
N ASN A 256 14.21 -3.61 4.65
CA ASN A 256 15.44 -3.21 5.34
C ASN A 256 16.44 -2.47 4.44
N GLY A 257 15.94 -1.85 3.37
CA GLY A 257 16.75 -1.11 2.40
C GLY A 257 16.85 0.38 2.72
N GLN A 258 17.47 1.11 1.78
CA GLN A 258 17.61 2.55 1.82
C GLN A 258 17.20 3.16 0.48
N ILE A 259 16.53 4.31 0.50
CA ILE A 259 16.25 5.11 -0.68
C ILE A 259 16.79 6.52 -0.48
N GLN A 260 17.46 7.03 -1.51
CA GLN A 260 17.97 8.40 -1.53
C GLN A 260 17.55 9.10 -2.80
N VAL A 261 17.56 10.42 -2.76
CA VAL A 261 17.31 11.28 -3.91
C VAL A 261 18.38 12.35 -3.97
N SER A 262 18.88 12.56 -5.17
CA SER A 262 19.74 13.71 -5.49
C SER A 262 19.13 14.44 -6.69
N SER A 263 19.20 15.76 -6.70
CA SER A 263 18.67 16.54 -7.81
C SER A 263 19.46 17.84 -8.02
N ILE A 264 19.79 18.09 -9.27
CA ILE A 264 20.34 19.35 -9.74
C ILE A 264 19.20 20.07 -10.50
N PRO A 265 18.70 21.21 -10.00
CA PRO A 265 17.58 21.92 -10.63
C PRO A 265 17.85 22.23 -12.11
N ASN A 266 16.85 21.95 -12.95
CA ASN A 266 16.87 22.08 -14.40
C ASN A 266 17.85 21.16 -15.15
N GLU A 267 18.45 20.18 -14.47
CA GLU A 267 19.35 19.22 -15.07
C GLU A 267 18.84 17.79 -14.85
N VAL A 268 19.13 17.20 -13.69
CA VAL A 268 18.89 15.78 -13.44
C VAL A 268 18.34 15.54 -12.03
N THR A 269 17.43 14.57 -11.92
CA THR A 269 16.98 13.99 -10.66
C THR A 269 17.31 12.50 -10.68
N THR A 270 17.92 12.00 -9.61
CA THR A 270 18.30 10.60 -9.46
C THR A 270 17.72 10.06 -8.16
N PHE A 271 17.06 8.92 -8.27
CA PHE A 271 16.63 8.10 -7.14
C PHE A 271 17.51 6.86 -7.08
N ASP A 272 18.11 6.61 -5.93
CA ASP A 272 18.90 5.43 -5.64
C ASP A 272 18.19 4.60 -4.56
N VAL A 273 18.06 3.30 -4.80
CA VAL A 273 17.49 2.32 -3.87
C VAL A 273 18.51 1.23 -3.65
N TRP A 274 18.84 0.94 -2.40
CA TRP A 274 19.70 -0.17 -1.99
C TRP A 274 18.89 -1.16 -1.16
N LEU A 275 18.90 -2.42 -1.58
CA LEU A 275 18.21 -3.51 -0.89
C LEU A 275 19.24 -4.55 -0.44
N PRO A 276 19.31 -4.87 0.88
CA PRO A 276 20.18 -5.94 1.38
C PRO A 276 19.64 -7.31 1.00
N VAL A 277 20.48 -8.33 1.11
CA VAL A 277 20.03 -9.73 1.00
C VAL A 277 19.14 -10.04 2.22
N MET A 278 17.96 -10.59 1.97
CA MET A 278 17.04 -11.02 3.02
C MET A 278 17.01 -12.55 3.14
N GLU A 279 16.63 -13.05 4.30
CA GLU A 279 16.36 -14.47 4.49
C GLU A 279 15.09 -14.86 3.75
N VAL A 280 15.12 -16.01 3.05
CA VAL A 280 13.95 -16.52 2.33
C VAL A 280 12.89 -16.96 3.34
N THR A 281 11.66 -16.48 3.16
CA THR A 281 10.52 -16.93 3.98
C THR A 281 10.12 -18.34 3.54
N VAL A 282 10.07 -19.27 4.50
CA VAL A 282 9.53 -20.60 4.24
C VAL A 282 8.01 -20.47 4.18
N ASP A 283 7.42 -20.75 3.01
CA ASP A 283 5.96 -20.85 2.88
C ASP A 283 5.48 -22.03 3.73
N ASN A 284 5.04 -21.79 4.96
CA ASN A 284 4.24 -22.75 5.67
C ASN A 284 2.87 -22.76 4.99
N GLU A 285 2.55 -23.85 4.29
CA GLU A 285 1.26 -24.02 3.59
C GLU A 285 0.04 -23.94 4.53
N ASP A 286 0.26 -23.97 5.84
CA ASP A 286 -0.78 -23.88 6.86
C ASP A 286 -1.38 -22.48 7.10
N GLU A 287 -0.77 -21.40 6.57
CA GLU A 287 -1.31 -20.04 6.72
C GLU A 287 -2.38 -19.64 5.68
N LYS A 288 -2.62 -20.46 4.65
CA LYS A 288 -3.73 -20.23 3.70
C LYS A 288 -5.11 -20.34 4.34
N VAL A 289 -5.21 -20.92 5.52
CA VAL A 289 -6.47 -21.10 6.26
C VAL A 289 -6.83 -19.88 7.12
N ALA A 290 -5.87 -19.03 7.47
CA ALA A 290 -6.11 -17.89 8.37
C ALA A 290 -6.65 -16.62 7.67
N GLU A 291 -6.44 -16.45 6.37
CA GLU A 291 -7.00 -15.32 5.61
C GLU A 291 -8.47 -15.54 5.20
N GLU A 292 -8.94 -16.80 5.14
CA GLU A 292 -10.33 -17.16 4.85
C GLU A 292 -11.25 -17.18 6.09
N LEU A 293 -10.72 -17.16 7.31
CA LEU A 293 -11.47 -17.41 8.56
C LEU A 293 -11.90 -16.14 9.32
N VAL A 294 -11.71 -14.95 8.79
CA VAL A 294 -12.22 -13.70 9.43
C VAL A 294 -13.61 -13.29 8.90
N LEU A 295 -14.21 -14.08 8.02
CA LEU A 295 -15.52 -13.78 7.43
C LEU A 295 -16.60 -14.81 7.77
N SER A 296 -16.61 -15.40 8.96
CA SER A 296 -17.78 -16.21 9.31
C SER A 296 -18.05 -16.23 10.81
N SER A 297 -18.93 -15.37 11.25
CA SER A 297 -19.83 -15.66 12.36
C SER A 297 -21.04 -14.73 12.31
N ASP A 298 -22.01 -15.08 11.49
CA ASP A 298 -23.42 -14.88 11.82
C ASP A 298 -24.23 -15.85 10.96
N GLU A 299 -24.59 -16.99 11.58
CA GLU A 299 -25.55 -17.93 11.02
C GLU A 299 -26.94 -17.27 11.08
N GLN A 300 -27.37 -16.70 9.96
CA GLN A 300 -28.79 -16.52 9.69
C GLN A 300 -29.16 -17.38 8.49
N ALA A 301 -30.00 -18.38 8.74
CA ALA A 301 -30.55 -19.25 7.73
C ALA A 301 -31.27 -18.42 6.66
N VAL A 302 -30.72 -18.37 5.46
CA VAL A 302 -31.35 -17.75 4.30
C VAL A 302 -32.40 -18.68 3.74
N GLU A 303 -33.68 -18.29 3.82
CA GLU A 303 -34.76 -18.96 3.11
C GLU A 303 -34.51 -18.88 1.61
N LEU A 304 -34.23 -20.02 1.01
CA LEU A 304 -34.20 -20.22 -0.43
C LEU A 304 -35.57 -19.90 -1.03
N LYS A 305 -35.75 -18.72 -1.61
CA LYS A 305 -36.87 -18.48 -2.51
C LYS A 305 -36.65 -19.32 -3.78
N ASN A 306 -37.36 -20.44 -3.88
CA ASN A 306 -37.45 -21.27 -5.07
C ASN A 306 -38.04 -20.46 -6.22
N SER A 307 -37.22 -19.77 -7.00
CA SER A 307 -37.54 -19.44 -8.37
C SER A 307 -37.13 -20.64 -9.22
N SER A 308 -38.09 -21.25 -9.91
CA SER A 308 -37.89 -22.35 -10.85
C SER A 308 -37.06 -21.84 -12.05
N VAL A 309 -35.75 -21.90 -11.91
CA VAL A 309 -34.82 -21.60 -13.01
C VAL A 309 -34.68 -22.88 -13.84
N GLU A 310 -35.16 -22.88 -15.08
CA GLU A 310 -34.88 -23.96 -16.04
C GLU A 310 -33.40 -23.94 -16.40
N PHE A 311 -32.64 -24.91 -15.89
CA PHE A 311 -31.23 -25.08 -16.19
C PHE A 311 -31.03 -25.76 -17.56
N ASP A 312 -30.22 -25.16 -18.42
CA ASP A 312 -29.75 -25.78 -19.65
C ASP A 312 -28.73 -26.88 -19.30
N LYS A 313 -29.05 -28.14 -19.63
CA LYS A 313 -28.22 -29.32 -19.33
C LYS A 313 -26.84 -29.29 -20.00
N ASN A 314 -26.66 -28.45 -21.02
CA ASN A 314 -25.40 -28.32 -21.76
C ASN A 314 -24.51 -27.20 -21.21
N LYS A 315 -24.98 -26.40 -20.23
CA LYS A 315 -24.21 -25.33 -19.62
C LYS A 315 -23.77 -25.73 -18.23
N GLN A 316 -22.55 -25.31 -17.86
CA GLN A 316 -22.08 -25.39 -16.47
C GLN A 316 -22.88 -24.45 -15.60
N THR A 317 -23.06 -24.80 -14.34
CA THR A 317 -23.74 -23.96 -13.34
C THR A 317 -22.73 -23.23 -12.48
N ILE A 318 -22.88 -21.92 -12.32
CA ILE A 318 -22.13 -21.07 -11.42
C ILE A 318 -23.06 -20.48 -10.36
N MET A 319 -22.55 -20.36 -9.16
CA MET A 319 -23.23 -19.68 -8.05
C MET A 319 -22.52 -18.35 -7.78
N ILE A 320 -23.29 -17.28 -7.64
CA ILE A 320 -22.82 -15.93 -7.30
C ILE A 320 -23.47 -15.56 -5.98
N ILE A 321 -22.65 -15.16 -5.02
CA ILE A 321 -23.09 -14.74 -3.68
C ILE A 321 -22.55 -13.34 -3.44
N ASP A 322 -23.43 -12.38 -3.19
CA ASP A 322 -23.07 -10.99 -2.90
C ASP A 322 -24.25 -10.34 -2.17
N ASP A 323 -23.98 -9.47 -1.23
CA ASP A 323 -24.99 -8.74 -0.46
C ASP A 323 -25.54 -7.49 -1.18
N ASP A 324 -24.90 -7.05 -2.28
CA ASP A 324 -25.38 -5.96 -3.11
C ASP A 324 -26.24 -6.49 -4.28
N PRO A 325 -27.57 -6.21 -4.30
CA PRO A 325 -28.47 -6.65 -5.37
C PRO A 325 -28.07 -6.14 -6.76
N SER A 326 -27.45 -4.97 -6.86
CA SER A 326 -26.99 -4.38 -8.13
C SER A 326 -25.78 -5.12 -8.67
N MET A 327 -24.87 -5.54 -7.77
CA MET A 327 -23.71 -6.37 -8.11
C MET A 327 -24.18 -7.75 -8.56
N LEU A 328 -25.07 -8.40 -7.82
CA LEU A 328 -25.68 -9.69 -8.20
C LEU A 328 -26.32 -9.62 -9.58
N TRP A 329 -27.14 -8.60 -9.82
CA TRP A 329 -27.79 -8.42 -11.13
C TRP A 329 -26.74 -8.23 -12.24
N PHE A 330 -25.76 -7.38 -12.03
CA PHE A 330 -24.73 -7.07 -13.03
C PHE A 330 -23.89 -8.30 -13.40
N VAL A 331 -23.40 -9.04 -12.39
CA VAL A 331 -22.57 -10.24 -12.59
C VAL A 331 -23.41 -11.36 -13.22
N THR A 332 -24.67 -11.54 -12.81
CA THR A 332 -25.59 -12.49 -13.41
C THR A 332 -25.78 -12.21 -14.90
N GLU A 333 -25.96 -10.94 -15.30
CA GLU A 333 -26.15 -10.57 -16.71
C GLU A 333 -24.93 -10.84 -17.59
N ILE A 334 -23.72 -10.77 -17.01
CA ILE A 334 -22.49 -11.13 -17.73
C ILE A 334 -22.46 -12.63 -18.07
N PHE A 335 -22.85 -13.47 -17.12
CA PHE A 335 -22.65 -14.92 -17.23
C PHE A 335 -23.87 -15.70 -17.78
N VAL A 336 -25.07 -15.14 -17.75
CA VAL A 336 -26.32 -15.84 -18.14
C VAL A 336 -26.29 -16.37 -19.59
N GLY A 337 -25.52 -15.76 -20.48
CA GLY A 337 -25.34 -16.22 -21.85
C GLY A 337 -24.56 -17.52 -21.97
N ALA A 338 -23.56 -17.74 -21.12
CA ALA A 338 -22.61 -18.86 -21.20
C ALA A 338 -22.86 -19.95 -20.15
N TYR A 339 -23.45 -19.61 -19.01
CA TYR A 339 -23.61 -20.47 -17.83
C TYR A 339 -25.06 -20.47 -17.33
N ASN A 340 -25.43 -21.51 -16.58
CA ASN A 340 -26.56 -21.43 -15.67
C ASN A 340 -26.13 -20.65 -14.43
N VAL A 341 -26.83 -19.59 -14.09
CA VAL A 341 -26.42 -18.71 -12.97
C VAL A 341 -27.41 -18.81 -11.82
N VAL A 342 -26.93 -19.09 -10.64
CA VAL A 342 -27.66 -19.02 -9.36
C VAL A 342 -27.12 -17.85 -8.59
N SER A 343 -27.93 -16.85 -8.27
CA SER A 343 -27.55 -15.69 -7.46
C SER A 343 -28.22 -15.76 -6.10
N LEU A 344 -27.44 -15.55 -5.06
CA LEU A 344 -27.84 -15.50 -3.65
C LEU A 344 -27.36 -14.17 -3.06
N GLY A 345 -28.26 -13.46 -2.39
CA GLY A 345 -28.00 -12.17 -1.74
C GLY A 345 -28.47 -12.17 -0.30
#